data_578120176a426d3d56f3594c9495c6af
#
_entry.id   578120176a426d3d56f3594c9495c6af
#
_cell.length_a   1.000
_cell.length_b   1.000
_cell.length_c   1.000
_cell.angle_alpha   90.00
_cell.angle_beta   90.00
_cell.angle_gamma   90.00
#
_symmetry.space_group_name_H-M   'P 1'
#
loop_
_entity.id
_entity.type
_entity.pdbx_description
1 polymer ?
#
loop_
_entity_poly.entity_id
_entity_poly.type
_entity_poly.pdbx_seq_one_letter_code
_entity_poly.pdbx_strand_id
1 'polypeptide(L)'
;MAEKKIGEVILEVNNISLSFGGVKALSDISFNVKEHEIRAIIGPNGAGKSSMLNCINGVYTPQEGSITFRGQTFDHMDSRQVAEMGVARTFQNLALFKGMSVIDNIMTGRNLRIKSNIFMQALRIGPAQAEEERHR
;
A
#
# COMPACT_ATOMS: atom_id res chain seq x y z
N MET A 1 -4.79 -20.58 -17.97
CA MET A 1 -5.11 -19.47 -17.02
C MET A 1 -6.37 -18.82 -17.51
N ALA A 2 -7.44 -18.80 -16.72
CA ALA A 2 -8.67 -18.08 -17.11
C ALA A 2 -8.36 -16.58 -17.14
N GLU A 3 -8.61 -15.93 -18.28
CA GLU A 3 -8.55 -14.48 -18.40
C GLU A 3 -9.60 -13.88 -17.45
N LYS A 4 -9.15 -13.18 -16.41
CA LYS A 4 -10.05 -12.45 -15.52
C LYS A 4 -10.57 -11.23 -16.29
N LYS A 5 -11.87 -11.14 -16.47
CA LYS A 5 -12.51 -9.95 -17.04
C LYS A 5 -12.21 -8.72 -16.19
N ILE A 6 -11.90 -7.60 -16.83
CA ILE A 6 -11.78 -6.29 -16.19
C ILE A 6 -13.12 -5.98 -15.52
N GLY A 7 -13.08 -5.67 -14.22
CA GLY A 7 -14.26 -5.45 -13.39
C GLY A 7 -14.61 -3.96 -13.20
N GLU A 8 -15.23 -3.66 -12.07
CA GLU A 8 -15.62 -2.29 -11.69
C GLU A 8 -14.41 -1.46 -11.23
N VAL A 9 -14.59 -0.15 -11.14
CA VAL A 9 -13.56 0.76 -10.62
C VAL A 9 -13.31 0.46 -9.15
N ILE A 10 -12.06 0.16 -8.79
CA ILE A 10 -11.64 -0.11 -7.40
C ILE A 10 -10.79 1.02 -6.81
N LEU A 11 -10.13 1.83 -7.65
CA LEU A 11 -9.37 3.00 -7.22
C LEU A 11 -9.79 4.18 -8.08
N GLU A 12 -10.14 5.28 -7.42
CA GLU A 12 -10.40 6.57 -8.06
C GLU A 12 -9.48 7.61 -7.45
N VAL A 13 -8.80 8.34 -8.30
CA VAL A 13 -7.95 9.49 -7.97
C VAL A 13 -8.60 10.70 -8.60
N ASN A 14 -9.01 11.68 -7.80
CA ASN A 14 -9.77 12.84 -8.25
C ASN A 14 -9.05 14.13 -7.88
N ASN A 15 -8.65 14.91 -8.91
CA ASN A 15 -8.10 16.27 -8.82
C ASN A 15 -6.94 16.42 -7.83
N ILE A 16 -6.05 15.42 -7.75
CA ILE A 16 -4.92 15.43 -6.82
C ILE A 16 -3.92 16.49 -7.20
N SER A 17 -3.67 17.41 -6.25
CA SER A 17 -2.58 18.40 -6.32
C SER A 17 -1.67 18.27 -5.11
N LEU A 18 -0.35 18.25 -5.36
CA LEU A 18 0.67 18.10 -4.34
C LEU A 18 1.84 19.06 -4.60
N SER A 19 2.24 19.80 -3.58
CA SER A 19 3.36 20.73 -3.64
C SER A 19 4.30 20.53 -2.45
N PHE A 20 5.60 20.74 -2.68
CA PHE A 20 6.64 20.73 -1.66
C PHE A 20 7.40 22.05 -1.71
N GLY A 21 7.37 22.84 -0.62
CA GLY A 21 8.14 24.09 -0.54
C GLY A 21 7.91 25.04 -1.72
N GLY A 22 6.67 25.13 -2.23
CA GLY A 22 6.32 25.97 -3.39
C GLY A 22 6.53 25.30 -4.76
N VAL A 23 7.16 24.13 -4.83
CA VAL A 23 7.29 23.36 -6.08
C VAL A 23 6.10 22.42 -6.25
N LYS A 24 5.35 22.59 -7.33
CA LYS A 24 4.25 21.69 -7.68
C LYS A 24 4.79 20.36 -8.20
N ALA A 25 4.55 19.29 -7.45
CA ALA A 25 4.90 17.93 -7.84
C ALA A 25 3.78 17.23 -8.62
N LEU A 26 2.52 17.53 -8.29
CA LEU A 26 1.32 17.07 -8.99
C LEU A 26 0.36 18.26 -9.16
N SER A 27 -0.34 18.32 -10.27
CA SER A 27 -1.32 19.37 -10.57
C SER A 27 -2.55 18.74 -11.20
N ASP A 28 -3.65 18.75 -10.46
CA ASP A 28 -4.97 18.36 -10.94
C ASP A 28 -5.01 16.99 -11.65
N ILE A 29 -4.43 15.98 -11.03
CA ILE A 29 -4.33 14.64 -11.61
C ILE A 29 -5.56 13.82 -11.25
N SER A 30 -6.23 13.29 -12.28
CA SER A 30 -7.40 12.41 -12.13
C SER A 30 -7.24 11.16 -12.99
N PHE A 31 -7.52 10.01 -12.44
CA PHE A 31 -7.63 8.72 -13.16
C PHE A 31 -8.32 7.69 -12.29
N ASN A 32 -8.68 6.56 -12.89
CA ASN A 32 -9.20 5.41 -12.16
C ASN A 32 -8.46 4.13 -12.54
N VAL A 33 -8.58 3.10 -11.69
CA VAL A 33 -8.10 1.74 -11.94
C VAL A 33 -9.24 0.77 -11.64
N LYS A 34 -9.45 -0.17 -12.57
CA LYS A 34 -10.51 -1.18 -12.47
C LYS A 34 -9.96 -2.48 -11.87
N GLU A 35 -10.83 -3.28 -11.34
CA GLU A 35 -10.49 -4.61 -10.85
C GLU A 35 -9.89 -5.46 -11.98
N HIS A 36 -8.80 -6.16 -11.70
CA HIS A 36 -8.01 -6.94 -12.66
C HIS A 36 -7.36 -6.14 -13.80
N GLU A 37 -7.31 -4.80 -13.69
CA GLU A 37 -6.62 -3.94 -14.64
C GLU A 37 -5.14 -3.78 -14.24
N ILE A 38 -4.27 -3.69 -15.25
CA ILE A 38 -2.89 -3.20 -15.12
C ILE A 38 -2.85 -1.80 -15.69
N ARG A 39 -2.62 -0.81 -14.82
CA ARG A 39 -2.51 0.59 -15.21
C ARG A 39 -1.05 1.06 -15.09
N ALA A 40 -0.50 1.64 -16.17
CA ALA A 40 0.84 2.21 -16.16
C ALA A 40 0.80 3.73 -15.99
N ILE A 41 1.71 4.27 -15.18
CA ILE A 41 1.99 5.70 -15.09
C ILE A 41 3.35 5.93 -15.74
N ILE A 42 3.36 6.62 -16.88
CA ILE A 42 4.55 6.89 -17.67
C ILE A 42 4.86 8.39 -17.69
N GLY A 43 6.13 8.73 -17.87
CA GLY A 43 6.59 10.11 -17.93
C GLY A 43 8.10 10.20 -17.64
N PRO A 44 8.72 11.36 -17.90
CA PRO A 44 10.15 11.60 -17.65
C PRO A 44 10.46 11.58 -16.14
N ASN A 45 11.76 11.60 -15.80
CA ASN A 45 12.19 11.77 -14.43
C ASN A 45 11.75 13.14 -13.89
N GLY A 46 11.24 13.17 -12.66
CA GLY A 46 10.68 14.39 -12.07
C GLY A 46 9.20 14.67 -12.41
N ALA A 47 8.55 13.88 -13.28
CA ALA A 47 7.14 14.07 -13.65
C ALA A 47 6.10 13.68 -12.55
N GLY A 48 6.51 13.51 -11.30
CA GLY A 48 5.59 13.23 -10.20
C GLY A 48 5.12 11.78 -10.05
N LYS A 49 5.60 10.82 -10.88
CA LYS A 49 5.17 9.41 -10.83
C LYS A 49 5.26 8.80 -9.44
N SER A 50 6.43 8.94 -8.79
CA SER A 50 6.65 8.44 -7.42
C SER A 50 5.82 9.19 -6.39
N SER A 51 5.61 10.49 -6.59
CA SER A 51 4.77 11.31 -5.71
C SER A 51 3.31 10.85 -5.76
N MET A 52 2.79 10.52 -6.94
CA MET A 52 1.44 9.95 -7.07
C MET A 52 1.32 8.60 -6.37
N LEU A 53 2.29 7.70 -6.55
CA LEU A 53 2.30 6.42 -5.84
C LEU A 53 2.41 6.60 -4.31
N ASN A 54 3.13 7.62 -3.85
CA ASN A 54 3.23 7.96 -2.44
C ASN A 54 1.90 8.51 -1.88
N CYS A 55 1.13 9.26 -2.67
CA CYS A 55 -0.23 9.66 -2.29
C CYS A 55 -1.16 8.44 -2.16
N ILE A 56 -1.16 7.55 -3.14
CA ILE A 56 -1.99 6.32 -3.10
C ILE A 56 -1.64 5.43 -1.90
N ASN A 57 -0.37 5.40 -1.50
CA ASN A 57 0.08 4.62 -0.34
C ASN A 57 -0.08 5.32 1.02
N GLY A 58 -0.62 6.54 1.07
CA GLY A 58 -0.73 7.31 2.31
C GLY A 58 0.60 7.79 2.89
N VAL A 59 1.68 7.82 2.08
CA VAL A 59 2.99 8.40 2.47
C VAL A 59 2.96 9.92 2.36
N TYR A 60 2.28 10.43 1.34
CA TYR A 60 2.05 11.86 1.15
C TYR A 60 0.55 12.16 1.20
N THR A 61 0.21 13.24 1.89
CA THR A 61 -1.13 13.79 1.87
C THR A 61 -1.20 14.92 0.85
N PRO A 62 -2.00 14.79 -0.23
CA PRO A 62 -2.20 15.87 -1.18
C PRO A 62 -2.91 17.05 -0.51
N GLN A 63 -2.63 18.27 -1.00
CA GLN A 63 -3.32 19.47 -0.51
C GLN A 63 -4.72 19.60 -1.10
N GLU A 64 -4.96 19.03 -2.28
CA GLU A 64 -6.25 19.08 -2.97
C GLU A 64 -6.58 17.72 -3.57
N GLY A 65 -7.88 17.46 -3.72
CA GLY A 65 -8.41 16.25 -4.31
C GLY A 65 -8.70 15.15 -3.30
N SER A 66 -9.07 13.99 -3.80
CA SER A 66 -9.42 12.82 -2.99
C SER A 66 -9.01 11.52 -3.66
N ILE A 67 -8.78 10.50 -2.85
CA ILE A 67 -8.54 9.13 -3.31
C ILE A 67 -9.61 8.24 -2.71
N THR A 68 -10.25 7.44 -3.55
CA THR A 68 -11.28 6.48 -3.15
C THR A 68 -10.82 5.08 -3.53
N PHE A 69 -10.79 4.16 -2.57
CA PHE A 69 -10.48 2.76 -2.80
C PHE A 69 -11.63 1.88 -2.33
N ARG A 70 -12.17 1.06 -3.24
CA ARG A 70 -13.33 0.19 -3.00
C ARG A 70 -14.51 0.92 -2.35
N GLY A 71 -14.81 2.14 -2.84
CA GLY A 71 -15.91 2.97 -2.35
C GLY A 71 -15.63 3.71 -1.03
N GLN A 72 -14.45 3.53 -0.43
CA GLN A 72 -14.04 4.26 0.75
C GLN A 72 -13.09 5.39 0.36
N THR A 73 -13.55 6.63 0.55
CA THR A 73 -12.75 7.83 0.26
C THR A 73 -11.88 8.17 1.46
N PHE A 74 -10.62 8.50 1.18
CA PHE A 74 -9.69 8.98 2.18
C PHE A 74 -8.93 10.20 1.66
N ASP A 75 -8.92 11.23 2.46
CA ASP A 75 -8.17 12.48 2.29
C ASP A 75 -6.98 12.54 3.27
N HIS A 76 -7.01 11.69 4.31
CA HIS A 76 -6.00 11.68 5.37
C HIS A 76 -5.84 10.28 5.98
N MET A 77 -5.32 9.33 5.23
CA MET A 77 -4.95 8.00 5.75
C MET A 77 -3.44 7.83 5.80
N ASP A 78 -2.96 7.27 6.90
CA ASP A 78 -1.56 6.84 6.97
C ASP A 78 -1.32 5.52 6.20
N SER A 79 -0.06 5.23 5.93
CA SER A 79 0.33 4.05 5.14
C SER A 79 -0.15 2.73 5.74
N ARG A 80 -0.33 2.66 7.06
CA ARG A 80 -0.81 1.46 7.74
C ARG A 80 -2.28 1.22 7.45
N GLN A 81 -3.11 2.26 7.57
CA GLN A 81 -4.54 2.19 7.25
C GLN A 81 -4.75 1.79 5.80
N VAL A 82 -3.98 2.39 4.87
CA VAL A 82 -4.02 2.05 3.44
C VAL A 82 -3.64 0.59 3.20
N ALA A 83 -2.63 0.07 3.90
CA ALA A 83 -2.24 -1.34 3.82
C ALA A 83 -3.32 -2.29 4.40
N GLU A 84 -4.00 -1.89 5.48
CA GLU A 84 -5.13 -2.65 6.06
C GLU A 84 -6.31 -2.75 5.09
N MET A 85 -6.52 -1.75 4.22
CA MET A 85 -7.51 -1.80 3.14
C MET A 85 -7.13 -2.74 1.99
N GLY A 86 -5.90 -3.25 1.95
CA GLY A 86 -5.40 -4.17 0.93
C GLY A 86 -4.59 -3.53 -0.19
N VAL A 87 -4.17 -2.27 -0.04
CA VAL A 87 -3.24 -1.61 -0.96
C VAL A 87 -1.81 -1.94 -0.54
N ALA A 88 -1.04 -2.54 -1.44
CA ALA A 88 0.36 -2.88 -1.19
C ALA A 88 1.28 -2.27 -2.24
N ARG A 89 2.51 -1.98 -1.86
CA ARG A 89 3.54 -1.46 -2.76
C ARG A 89 4.83 -2.27 -2.65
N THR A 90 5.41 -2.60 -3.79
CA THR A 90 6.78 -3.09 -3.86
C THR A 90 7.74 -1.92 -3.96
N PHE A 91 8.85 -1.98 -3.21
CA PHE A 91 9.90 -0.97 -3.24
C PHE A 91 11.07 -1.44 -4.10
N GLN A 92 11.73 -0.51 -4.77
CA GLN A 92 12.87 -0.79 -5.63
C GLN A 92 14.08 -1.32 -4.84
N ASN A 93 14.26 -0.82 -3.62
CA ASN A 93 15.30 -1.27 -2.70
C ASN A 93 14.65 -2.01 -1.52
N LEU A 94 14.84 -3.31 -1.49
CA LEU A 94 14.38 -4.15 -0.39
C LEU A 94 15.44 -4.22 0.71
N ALA A 95 15.10 -3.77 1.91
CA ALA A 95 15.90 -4.00 3.10
C ALA A 95 15.56 -5.37 3.68
N LEU A 96 16.40 -6.36 3.43
CA LEU A 96 16.27 -7.68 4.03
C LEU A 96 17.11 -7.76 5.33
N PHE A 97 16.59 -8.47 6.31
CA PHE A 97 17.34 -8.79 7.53
C PHE A 97 18.34 -9.91 7.23
N LYS A 98 19.62 -9.56 7.06
CA LYS A 98 20.69 -10.49 6.64
C LYS A 98 20.93 -11.67 7.58
N GLY A 99 20.57 -11.54 8.85
CA GLY A 99 20.68 -12.60 9.87
C GLY A 99 19.48 -13.53 9.97
N MET A 100 18.43 -13.31 9.17
CA MET A 100 17.21 -14.10 9.18
C MET A 100 17.13 -15.03 7.98
N SER A 101 16.43 -16.14 8.13
CA SER A 101 16.11 -17.02 7.00
C SER A 101 15.14 -16.33 6.03
N VAL A 102 15.00 -16.86 4.82
CA VAL A 102 14.03 -16.34 3.82
C VAL A 102 12.62 -16.37 4.39
N ILE A 103 12.23 -17.46 5.04
CA ILE A 103 10.89 -17.58 5.62
C ILE A 103 10.66 -16.56 6.73
N ASP A 104 11.64 -16.29 7.60
CA ASP A 104 11.50 -15.30 8.66
C ASP A 104 11.39 -13.88 8.10
N ASN A 105 12.11 -13.56 7.03
CA ASN A 105 11.95 -12.29 6.31
C ASN A 105 10.53 -12.14 5.73
N ILE A 106 9.95 -13.19 5.15
CA ILE A 106 8.57 -13.18 4.66
C ILE A 106 7.59 -13.03 5.82
N MET A 107 7.83 -13.73 6.93
CA MET A 107 6.99 -13.70 8.12
C MET A 107 6.94 -12.31 8.79
N THR A 108 8.00 -11.51 8.70
CA THR A 108 7.97 -10.12 9.22
C THR A 108 6.92 -9.24 8.51
N GLY A 109 6.61 -9.51 7.23
CA GLY A 109 5.60 -8.77 6.46
C GLY A 109 4.15 -9.06 6.86
N ARG A 110 3.90 -10.08 7.68
CA ARG A 110 2.53 -10.46 8.07
C ARG A 110 1.98 -9.74 9.31
N ASN A 111 2.68 -8.74 9.83
CA ASN A 111 2.32 -8.05 11.09
C ASN A 111 0.86 -7.56 11.13
N LEU A 112 0.27 -7.17 10.00
CA LEU A 112 -1.14 -6.75 9.91
C LEU A 112 -2.13 -7.91 10.13
N ARG A 113 -1.69 -9.16 10.01
CA ARG A 113 -2.53 -10.36 10.18
C ARG A 113 -2.39 -11.01 11.55
N ILE A 114 -1.44 -10.54 12.34
CA ILE A 114 -1.19 -11.08 13.68
C ILE A 114 -2.24 -10.54 14.64
N LYS A 115 -3.06 -11.43 15.18
CA LYS A 115 -4.11 -11.12 16.18
C LYS A 115 -3.66 -11.31 17.62
N SER A 116 -2.56 -12.01 17.84
CA SER A 116 -2.06 -12.29 19.18
C SER A 116 -1.31 -11.10 19.78
N ASN A 117 -1.46 -10.94 21.11
CA ASN A 117 -0.81 -9.86 21.84
C ASN A 117 0.72 -10.04 21.84
N ILE A 118 1.47 -8.93 21.77
CA ILE A 118 2.94 -8.93 21.71
C ILE A 118 3.58 -9.72 22.85
N PHE A 119 2.97 -9.72 24.05
CA PHE A 119 3.39 -10.51 25.20
C PHE A 119 3.23 -12.02 24.99
N MET A 120 2.13 -12.46 24.36
CA MET A 120 1.90 -13.87 24.06
C MET A 120 2.84 -14.35 22.93
N GLN A 121 3.19 -13.49 22.00
CA GLN A 121 4.17 -13.79 20.95
C GLN A 121 5.57 -13.94 21.52
N ALA A 122 5.99 -13.04 22.42
CA ALA A 122 7.31 -13.08 23.04
C ALA A 122 7.51 -14.34 23.90
N LEU A 123 6.46 -14.85 24.52
CA LEU A 123 6.49 -16.05 25.36
C LEU A 123 6.17 -17.35 24.59
N ARG A 124 5.83 -17.26 23.30
CA ARG A 124 5.41 -18.39 22.44
C ARG A 124 4.34 -19.30 23.10
N ILE A 125 3.36 -18.70 23.79
CA ILE A 125 2.35 -19.42 24.56
C ILE A 125 0.98 -19.34 23.85
N GLY A 126 0.27 -20.47 23.82
CA GLY A 126 -1.13 -20.53 23.41
C GLY A 126 -1.38 -20.16 21.94
N PRO A 127 -2.33 -19.23 21.64
CA PRO A 127 -2.74 -18.94 20.27
C PRO A 127 -1.62 -18.39 19.38
N ALA A 128 -0.57 -17.80 19.95
CA ALA A 128 0.56 -17.27 19.19
C ALA A 128 1.36 -18.37 18.51
N GLN A 129 1.59 -19.51 19.18
CA GLN A 129 2.30 -20.65 18.61
C GLN A 129 1.49 -21.31 17.48
N ALA A 130 0.19 -21.51 17.70
CA ALA A 130 -0.71 -22.06 16.69
C ALA A 130 -0.87 -21.14 15.46
N GLU A 131 -0.78 -19.83 15.64
CA GLU A 131 -0.84 -18.83 14.58
C GLU A 131 0.46 -18.82 13.75
N GLU A 132 1.61 -18.99 14.38
CA GLU A 132 2.91 -19.10 13.70
C GLU A 132 3.01 -20.39 12.87
N GLU A 133 2.61 -21.55 13.42
CA GLU A 133 2.60 -22.83 12.71
C GLU A 133 1.66 -22.87 11.51
N ARG A 134 0.51 -22.19 11.61
CA ARG A 134 -0.49 -22.13 10.52
C ARG A 134 -0.02 -21.34 9.31
N HIS A 135 0.98 -20.47 9.48
CA HIS A 135 1.45 -19.54 8.46
C HIS A 135 2.87 -19.82 7.97
N ARG A 136 3.52 -20.87 8.50
CA ARG A 136 4.78 -21.41 7.97
C ARG A 136 4.53 -22.39 6.82
#